data_b1df7980fe4c3cb65d8a6bac86bbf213
#
_entry.id   b1df7980fe4c3cb65d8a6bac86bbf213
#
_cell.length_a   1.000
_cell.length_b   1.000
_cell.length_c   1.000
_cell.angle_alpha   90.00
_cell.angle_beta   90.00
_cell.angle_gamma   90.00
#
_symmetry.space_group_name_H-M   'P 1'
#
loop_
_entity.id
_entity.type
_entity.pdbx_description
1 polymer ?
#
loop_
_entity_poly.entity_id
_entity_poly.type
_entity_poly.pdbx_seq_one_letter_code
_entity_poly.pdbx_strand_id
1 'polypeptide(L)'
;MLTQLEFMRNIRVLIFNYRKNPSLSQINLLTNTELGELLNELPIQQKNTFMRVAAGLGWDKIAKGWGISVNQLQLEYQLACRYLCKRILEYSESLSFGNERYLSEKRVAFMRNKFSALSGDALRGIAIEALGLSSKTYNILAFKMQNIRTLTQVRMLDMYELSRMEGIGDKTIEELKYVMKVWK
;
A
#
# COMPACT_ATOMS: atom_id res chain seq x y z
N MET A 1 -3.59 -23.66 10.99
CA MET A 1 -4.00 -23.22 9.63
C MET A 1 -3.78 -21.71 9.59
N LEU A 2 -3.04 -21.17 8.61
CA LEU A 2 -2.83 -19.73 8.49
C LEU A 2 -4.16 -19.03 8.20
N THR A 3 -4.40 -17.90 8.86
CA THR A 3 -5.51 -17.02 8.48
C THR A 3 -5.23 -16.38 7.10
N GLN A 4 -6.27 -15.93 6.41
CA GLN A 4 -6.11 -15.22 5.13
C GLN A 4 -5.20 -13.99 5.26
N LEU A 5 -5.28 -13.28 6.39
CA LEU A 5 -4.46 -12.10 6.65
C LEU A 5 -2.97 -12.47 6.81
N GLU A 6 -2.67 -13.50 7.58
CA GLU A 6 -1.30 -14.00 7.76
C GLU A 6 -0.72 -14.50 6.44
N PHE A 7 -1.53 -15.19 5.64
CA PHE A 7 -1.11 -15.67 4.32
C PHE A 7 -0.74 -14.51 3.38
N MET A 8 -1.59 -13.49 3.29
CA MET A 8 -1.30 -12.30 2.48
C MET A 8 -0.08 -11.52 2.97
N ARG A 9 0.14 -11.48 4.29
CA ARG A 9 1.36 -10.92 4.88
C ARG A 9 2.60 -11.70 4.47
N ASN A 10 2.56 -13.02 4.51
CA ASN A 10 3.67 -13.89 4.08
C ASN A 10 4.02 -13.65 2.61
N ILE A 11 3.03 -13.52 1.73
CA ILE A 11 3.23 -13.18 0.32
C ILE A 11 4.03 -11.89 0.17
N ARG A 12 3.65 -10.83 0.87
CA ARG A 12 4.36 -9.53 0.83
C ARG A 12 5.81 -9.64 1.31
N VAL A 13 6.03 -10.38 2.39
CA VAL A 13 7.36 -10.64 2.95
C VAL A 13 8.23 -11.42 1.97
N LEU A 14 7.70 -12.44 1.30
CA LEU A 14 8.44 -13.23 0.30
C LEU A 14 8.85 -12.37 -0.90
N ILE A 15 7.95 -11.54 -1.42
CA ILE A 15 8.26 -10.63 -2.52
C ILE A 15 9.38 -9.65 -2.10
N PHE A 16 9.25 -9.03 -0.93
CA PHE A 16 10.26 -8.12 -0.39
C PHE A 16 11.62 -8.80 -0.21
N ASN A 17 11.63 -10.00 0.36
CA ASN A 17 12.87 -10.72 0.68
C ASN A 17 13.63 -11.21 -0.57
N TYR A 18 12.97 -11.33 -1.70
CA TYR A 18 13.59 -11.83 -2.94
C TYR A 18 14.79 -10.95 -3.39
N ARG A 19 14.63 -9.63 -3.42
CA ARG A 19 15.71 -8.71 -3.82
C ARG A 19 15.73 -7.38 -3.05
N LYS A 20 14.90 -7.22 -2.01
CA LYS A 20 14.66 -5.95 -1.32
C LYS A 20 14.14 -4.83 -2.25
N ASN A 21 13.71 -5.17 -3.46
CA ASN A 21 13.15 -4.29 -4.47
C ASN A 21 12.04 -5.05 -5.22
N PRO A 22 10.78 -4.60 -5.22
CA PRO A 22 10.28 -3.34 -4.67
C PRO A 22 10.41 -3.22 -3.15
N SER A 23 10.41 -1.98 -2.65
CA SER A 23 10.38 -1.69 -1.21
C SER A 23 9.07 -2.17 -0.57
N LEU A 24 9.07 -2.38 0.74
CA LEU A 24 7.85 -2.79 1.44
C LEU A 24 6.72 -1.76 1.30
N SER A 25 7.05 -0.47 1.25
CA SER A 25 6.07 0.60 1.00
C SER A 25 5.41 0.48 -0.38
N GLN A 26 6.18 0.16 -1.42
CA GLN A 26 5.64 -0.06 -2.77
C GLN A 26 4.74 -1.31 -2.83
N ILE A 27 5.14 -2.39 -2.16
CA ILE A 27 4.32 -3.62 -2.07
C ILE A 27 3.01 -3.35 -1.33
N ASN A 28 3.04 -2.50 -0.30
CA ASN A 28 1.86 -2.14 0.49
C ASN A 28 0.93 -1.13 -0.20
N LEU A 29 1.31 -0.58 -1.34
CA LEU A 29 0.39 0.19 -2.19
C LEU A 29 -0.74 -0.69 -2.78
N LEU A 30 -0.47 -1.99 -3.00
CA LEU A 30 -1.49 -2.90 -3.49
C LEU A 30 -2.41 -3.34 -2.36
N THR A 31 -3.70 -3.34 -2.65
CA THR A 31 -4.70 -4.02 -1.83
C THR A 31 -4.50 -5.54 -1.90
N ASN A 32 -5.14 -6.29 -1.02
CA ASN A 32 -5.10 -7.75 -1.09
C ASN A 32 -5.77 -8.29 -2.37
N THR A 33 -6.77 -7.60 -2.87
CA THR A 33 -7.45 -7.95 -4.15
C THR A 33 -6.49 -7.76 -5.32
N GLU A 34 -5.87 -6.58 -5.46
CA GLU A 34 -4.91 -6.28 -6.52
C GLU A 34 -3.70 -7.24 -6.49
N LEU A 35 -3.20 -7.56 -5.30
CA LEU A 35 -2.13 -8.56 -5.16
C LEU A 35 -2.60 -9.96 -5.57
N GLY A 36 -3.85 -10.31 -5.26
CA GLY A 36 -4.49 -11.55 -5.71
C GLY A 36 -4.62 -11.62 -7.23
N GLU A 37 -4.99 -10.53 -7.87
CA GLU A 37 -5.06 -10.40 -9.34
C GLU A 37 -3.68 -10.59 -9.98
N LEU A 38 -2.63 -9.94 -9.46
CA LEU A 38 -1.27 -10.15 -9.92
C LEU A 38 -0.79 -11.60 -9.78
N LEU A 39 -1.16 -12.27 -8.70
CA LEU A 39 -0.87 -13.71 -8.53
C LEU A 39 -1.61 -14.56 -9.56
N ASN A 40 -2.78 -14.15 -10.03
CA ASN A 40 -3.53 -14.85 -11.06
C ASN A 40 -2.94 -14.66 -12.47
N GLU A 41 -2.12 -13.65 -12.70
CA GLU A 41 -1.40 -13.45 -13.96
C GLU A 41 -0.21 -14.43 -14.12
N LEU A 42 0.25 -15.04 -13.02
CA LEU A 42 1.36 -16.00 -13.07
C LEU A 42 0.94 -17.29 -13.79
N PRO A 43 1.86 -17.91 -14.56
CA PRO A 43 1.69 -19.27 -15.02
C PRO A 43 1.35 -20.21 -13.87
N ILE A 44 0.45 -21.16 -14.10
CA ILE A 44 -0.14 -22.00 -13.05
C ILE A 44 0.90 -22.70 -12.17
N GLN A 45 2.01 -23.14 -12.75
CA GLN A 45 3.09 -23.81 -12.03
C GLN A 45 3.83 -22.83 -11.10
N GLN A 46 4.15 -21.64 -11.59
CA GLN A 46 4.79 -20.58 -10.82
C GLN A 46 3.90 -20.09 -9.68
N LYS A 47 2.62 -19.87 -9.97
CA LYS A 47 1.62 -19.49 -8.97
C LYS A 47 1.53 -20.54 -7.86
N ASN A 48 1.36 -21.82 -8.25
CA ASN A 48 1.22 -22.90 -7.27
C ASN A 48 2.48 -23.07 -6.42
N THR A 49 3.68 -22.96 -7.03
CA THR A 49 4.95 -22.96 -6.30
C THR A 49 5.00 -21.84 -5.28
N PHE A 50 4.74 -20.62 -5.73
CA PHE A 50 4.80 -19.42 -4.88
C PHE A 50 3.79 -19.51 -3.71
N MET A 51 2.56 -19.92 -3.98
CA MET A 51 1.50 -20.06 -2.98
C MET A 51 1.83 -21.13 -1.91
N ARG A 52 2.43 -22.25 -2.31
CA ARG A 52 2.84 -23.30 -1.36
C ARG A 52 3.98 -22.86 -0.45
N VAL A 53 4.95 -22.14 -1.02
CA VAL A 53 6.04 -21.53 -0.22
C VAL A 53 5.47 -20.48 0.74
N ALA A 54 4.52 -19.64 0.30
CA ALA A 54 3.85 -18.66 1.15
C ALA A 54 3.02 -19.31 2.28
N ALA A 55 2.51 -20.51 2.04
CA ALA A 55 1.85 -21.32 3.06
C ALA A 55 2.82 -22.00 4.05
N GLY A 56 4.15 -21.78 3.90
CA GLY A 56 5.16 -22.33 4.79
C GLY A 56 5.55 -23.79 4.49
N LEU A 57 5.22 -24.32 3.32
CA LEU A 57 5.63 -25.68 2.94
C LEU A 57 7.13 -25.70 2.56
N GLY A 58 7.86 -26.68 3.07
CA GLY A 58 9.28 -26.88 2.75
C GLY A 58 9.49 -27.33 1.29
N TRP A 59 10.63 -26.91 0.72
CA TRP A 59 11.02 -27.20 -0.68
C TRP A 59 10.97 -28.68 -1.03
N ASP A 60 11.55 -29.54 -0.19
CA ASP A 60 11.61 -30.98 -0.40
C ASP A 60 10.21 -31.61 -0.46
N LYS A 61 9.31 -31.14 0.42
CA LYS A 61 7.93 -31.63 0.47
C LYS A 61 7.15 -31.28 -0.79
N ILE A 62 7.34 -30.05 -1.30
CA ILE A 62 6.68 -29.61 -2.54
C ILE A 62 7.26 -30.36 -3.74
N ALA A 63 8.58 -30.44 -3.86
CA ALA A 63 9.30 -31.08 -4.94
C ALA A 63 8.92 -32.57 -5.04
N LYS A 64 8.95 -33.27 -3.90
CA LYS A 64 8.53 -34.67 -3.81
C LYS A 64 7.07 -34.87 -4.24
N GLY A 65 6.17 -34.00 -3.82
CA GLY A 65 4.75 -34.09 -4.17
C GLY A 65 4.46 -33.86 -5.66
N TRP A 66 5.38 -33.18 -6.37
CA TRP A 66 5.24 -32.92 -7.82
C TRP A 66 6.16 -33.77 -8.69
N GLY A 67 7.03 -34.62 -8.13
CA GLY A 67 7.98 -35.41 -8.86
C GLY A 67 9.04 -34.62 -9.62
N ILE A 68 9.40 -33.42 -9.13
CA ILE A 68 10.42 -32.54 -9.73
C ILE A 68 11.59 -32.34 -8.77
N SER A 69 12.73 -31.85 -9.28
CA SER A 69 13.86 -31.52 -8.44
C SER A 69 13.61 -30.22 -7.64
N VAL A 70 14.26 -30.10 -6.48
CA VAL A 70 14.23 -28.85 -5.69
C VAL A 70 14.76 -27.68 -6.50
N ASN A 71 15.81 -27.87 -7.31
CA ASN A 71 16.37 -26.82 -8.16
C ASN A 71 15.35 -26.31 -9.19
N GLN A 72 14.59 -27.20 -9.80
CA GLN A 72 13.53 -26.84 -10.75
C GLN A 72 12.41 -26.07 -10.03
N LEU A 73 12.03 -26.50 -8.85
CA LEU A 73 11.05 -25.80 -8.02
C LEU A 73 11.52 -24.40 -7.63
N GLN A 74 12.79 -24.25 -7.25
CA GLN A 74 13.40 -22.96 -6.92
C GLN A 74 13.44 -22.02 -8.12
N LEU A 75 13.68 -22.56 -9.32
CA LEU A 75 13.63 -21.75 -10.54
C LEU A 75 12.23 -21.20 -10.78
N GLU A 76 11.19 -22.02 -10.66
CA GLU A 76 9.79 -21.57 -10.80
C GLU A 76 9.44 -20.49 -9.77
N TYR A 77 9.88 -20.65 -8.53
CA TYR A 77 9.71 -19.64 -7.50
C TYR A 77 10.42 -18.32 -7.83
N GLN A 78 11.67 -18.39 -8.30
CA GLN A 78 12.43 -17.21 -8.69
C GLN A 78 11.79 -16.47 -9.86
N LEU A 79 11.26 -17.20 -10.85
CA LEU A 79 10.52 -16.61 -11.97
C LEU A 79 9.25 -15.90 -11.50
N ALA A 80 8.49 -16.54 -10.60
CA ALA A 80 7.32 -15.90 -9.98
C ALA A 80 7.69 -14.62 -9.23
N CYS A 81 8.71 -14.67 -8.38
CA CYS A 81 9.18 -13.47 -7.64
C CYS A 81 9.64 -12.36 -8.58
N ARG A 82 10.40 -12.69 -9.64
CA ARG A 82 10.86 -11.72 -10.63
C ARG A 82 9.70 -11.05 -11.33
N TYR A 83 8.71 -11.83 -11.75
CA TYR A 83 7.51 -11.30 -12.38
C TYR A 83 6.75 -10.35 -11.46
N LEU A 84 6.45 -10.79 -10.24
CA LEU A 84 5.72 -9.99 -9.24
C LEU A 84 6.46 -8.69 -8.91
N CYS A 85 7.78 -8.76 -8.68
CA CYS A 85 8.59 -7.57 -8.44
C CYS A 85 8.51 -6.58 -9.59
N LYS A 86 8.64 -7.05 -10.85
CA LYS A 86 8.53 -6.21 -12.04
C LYS A 86 7.16 -5.53 -12.11
N ARG A 87 6.07 -6.29 -11.96
CA ARG A 87 4.70 -5.75 -12.03
C ARG A 87 4.40 -4.74 -10.93
N ILE A 88 4.90 -4.98 -9.70
CA ILE A 88 4.73 -4.04 -8.59
C ILE A 88 5.49 -2.74 -8.85
N LEU A 89 6.70 -2.81 -9.41
CA LEU A 89 7.45 -1.61 -9.79
C LEU A 89 6.75 -0.84 -10.90
N GLU A 90 6.31 -1.49 -11.97
CA GLU A 90 5.54 -0.88 -13.05
C GLU A 90 4.26 -0.22 -12.51
N TYR A 91 3.56 -0.89 -11.59
CA TYR A 91 2.39 -0.34 -10.93
C TYR A 91 2.76 0.90 -10.10
N SER A 92 3.81 0.84 -9.29
CA SER A 92 4.26 1.97 -8.49
C SER A 92 4.73 3.14 -9.34
N GLU A 93 5.39 2.88 -10.48
CA GLU A 93 5.80 3.89 -11.45
C GLU A 93 4.59 4.51 -12.16
N SER A 94 3.63 3.71 -12.61
CA SER A 94 2.39 4.21 -13.22
C SER A 94 1.61 5.12 -12.27
N LEU A 95 1.66 4.82 -10.97
CA LEU A 95 1.11 5.67 -9.93
C LEU A 95 1.93 6.95 -9.71
N SER A 96 3.25 6.93 -9.96
CA SER A 96 4.13 8.11 -9.80
C SER A 96 4.14 9.03 -11.02
N PHE A 97 4.03 8.48 -12.23
CA PHE A 97 4.06 9.24 -13.49
C PHE A 97 2.72 9.86 -13.91
N GLY A 98 1.62 9.33 -13.40
CA GLY A 98 0.31 9.78 -13.84
C GLY A 98 -0.46 10.65 -12.86
N ASN A 99 -0.25 10.50 -11.55
CA ASN A 99 -1.12 11.19 -10.61
C ASN A 99 -0.67 11.07 -9.15
N GLU A 100 0.17 11.97 -8.68
CA GLU A 100 0.31 12.22 -7.25
C GLU A 100 -1.07 12.43 -6.59
N ARG A 101 -2.03 13.01 -7.34
CA ARG A 101 -3.43 13.15 -6.94
C ARG A 101 -4.12 11.80 -6.74
N TYR A 102 -4.02 10.90 -7.70
CA TYR A 102 -4.64 9.57 -7.62
C TYR A 102 -4.05 8.71 -6.49
N LEU A 103 -2.74 8.80 -6.24
CA LEU A 103 -2.07 8.15 -5.11
C LEU A 103 -2.54 8.70 -3.78
N SER A 104 -2.68 10.00 -3.69
CA SER A 104 -3.21 10.67 -2.51
C SER A 104 -4.65 10.24 -2.26
N GLU A 105 -5.50 10.26 -3.27
CA GLU A 105 -6.91 9.84 -3.18
C GLU A 105 -7.04 8.37 -2.77
N LYS A 106 -6.31 7.44 -3.38
CA LYS A 106 -6.31 6.02 -2.98
C LYS A 106 -5.88 5.82 -1.53
N ARG A 107 -4.82 6.51 -1.13
CA ARG A 107 -4.28 6.41 0.22
C ARG A 107 -5.27 6.91 1.27
N VAL A 108 -5.88 8.08 1.02
CA VAL A 108 -6.90 8.66 1.89
C VAL A 108 -8.12 7.75 1.97
N ALA A 109 -8.61 7.23 0.85
CA ALA A 109 -9.74 6.30 0.81
C ALA A 109 -9.43 4.99 1.55
N PHE A 110 -8.24 4.42 1.36
CA PHE A 110 -7.80 3.24 2.10
C PHE A 110 -7.78 3.46 3.61
N MET A 111 -7.20 4.57 4.06
CA MET A 111 -7.16 4.90 5.48
C MET A 111 -8.56 5.13 6.04
N ARG A 112 -9.46 5.82 5.31
CA ARG A 112 -10.85 6.01 5.73
C ARG A 112 -11.59 4.67 5.88
N ASN A 113 -11.38 3.74 4.97
CA ASN A 113 -11.96 2.39 5.04
C ASN A 113 -11.46 1.63 6.27
N LYS A 114 -10.16 1.74 6.58
CA LYS A 114 -9.57 1.12 7.79
C LYS A 114 -10.23 1.61 9.07
N PHE A 115 -10.68 2.85 9.09
CA PHE A 115 -11.37 3.48 10.22
C PHE A 115 -12.87 3.68 9.97
N SER A 116 -13.48 2.84 9.13
CA SER A 116 -14.89 2.97 8.74
C SER A 116 -15.88 2.91 9.91
N ALA A 117 -15.53 2.20 10.98
CA ALA A 117 -16.34 2.11 12.20
C ALA A 117 -16.32 3.37 13.07
N LEU A 118 -15.39 4.30 12.83
CA LEU A 118 -15.32 5.54 13.58
C LEU A 118 -16.38 6.54 13.12
N SER A 119 -17.09 7.13 14.07
CA SER A 119 -18.10 8.16 13.85
C SER A 119 -18.09 9.20 14.98
N GLY A 120 -18.79 10.31 14.80
CA GLY A 120 -18.95 11.34 15.82
C GLY A 120 -17.61 11.89 16.32
N ASP A 121 -17.47 11.99 17.65
CA ASP A 121 -16.30 12.61 18.30
C ASP A 121 -15.02 11.79 18.11
N ALA A 122 -15.12 10.46 18.04
CA ALA A 122 -13.97 9.60 17.76
C ALA A 122 -13.38 9.89 16.37
N LEU A 123 -14.23 10.14 15.36
CA LEU A 123 -13.80 10.55 14.04
C LEU A 123 -13.17 11.95 14.04
N ARG A 124 -13.75 12.90 14.80
CA ARG A 124 -13.23 14.26 14.90
C ARG A 124 -11.85 14.33 15.52
N GLY A 125 -11.58 13.49 16.50
CA GLY A 125 -10.30 13.41 17.22
C GLY A 125 -9.23 12.61 16.50
N ILE A 126 -9.50 12.04 15.31
CA ILE A 126 -8.52 11.19 14.61
C ILE A 126 -7.25 11.99 14.29
N ALA A 127 -6.10 11.38 14.53
CA ALA A 127 -4.80 11.99 14.30
C ALA A 127 -4.50 12.14 12.80
N ILE A 128 -3.79 13.20 12.41
CA ILE A 128 -3.45 13.47 11.00
C ILE A 128 -2.60 12.37 10.35
N GLU A 129 -1.84 11.60 11.14
CA GLU A 129 -1.09 10.42 10.72
C GLU A 129 -1.99 9.32 10.12
N ALA A 130 -3.23 9.25 10.59
CA ALA A 130 -4.21 8.26 10.14
C ALA A 130 -5.02 8.71 8.91
N LEU A 131 -4.89 9.96 8.45
CA LEU A 131 -5.69 10.50 7.34
C LEU A 131 -5.23 10.03 5.94
N GLY A 132 -4.06 9.43 5.84
CA GLY A 132 -3.48 8.99 4.56
C GLY A 132 -2.86 10.13 3.74
N LEU A 133 -2.42 11.19 4.39
CA LEU A 133 -1.76 12.33 3.76
C LEU A 133 -0.41 11.96 3.12
N SER A 134 0.00 12.70 2.10
CA SER A 134 1.37 12.66 1.60
C SER A 134 2.35 13.18 2.65
N SER A 135 3.61 12.71 2.61
CA SER A 135 4.64 13.18 3.52
C SER A 135 4.82 14.69 3.47
N LYS A 136 4.68 15.29 2.27
CA LYS A 136 4.74 16.75 2.09
C LYS A 136 3.61 17.45 2.83
N THR A 137 2.37 17.04 2.61
CA THR A 137 1.18 17.64 3.26
C THR A 137 1.21 17.43 4.76
N TYR A 138 1.57 16.21 5.21
CA TYR A 138 1.78 15.92 6.63
C TYR A 138 2.80 16.86 7.27
N ASN A 139 3.97 17.02 6.66
CA ASN A 139 5.03 17.90 7.19
C ASN A 139 4.60 19.37 7.24
N ILE A 140 3.82 19.83 6.27
CA ILE A 140 3.26 21.19 6.28
C ILE A 140 2.35 21.36 7.48
N LEU A 141 1.41 20.44 7.72
CA LEU A 141 0.47 20.52 8.85
C LEU A 141 1.18 20.41 10.20
N ALA A 142 2.06 19.38 10.32
CA ALA A 142 2.67 19.05 11.60
C ALA A 142 3.74 20.04 12.05
N PHE A 143 4.51 20.61 11.11
CA PHE A 143 5.70 21.39 11.43
C PHE A 143 5.61 22.86 10.97
N LYS A 144 5.08 23.12 9.77
CA LYS A 144 5.04 24.48 9.24
C LYS A 144 3.85 25.29 9.79
N MET A 145 2.70 24.64 10.00
CA MET A 145 1.48 25.27 10.51
C MET A 145 1.32 25.21 12.04
N GLN A 146 2.39 24.89 12.77
CA GLN A 146 2.44 24.85 14.22
C GLN A 146 1.27 24.10 14.89
N ASN A 147 1.37 22.76 14.85
CA ASN A 147 0.55 21.84 15.67
C ASN A 147 -0.85 21.48 15.18
N ILE A 148 -1.06 21.39 13.87
CA ILE A 148 -2.24 20.69 13.37
C ILE A 148 -2.03 19.18 13.62
N ARG A 149 -2.85 18.58 14.49
CA ARG A 149 -2.71 17.18 14.93
C ARG A 149 -3.93 16.30 14.67
N THR A 150 -5.09 16.92 14.46
CA THR A 150 -6.36 16.18 14.33
C THR A 150 -7.15 16.61 13.09
N LEU A 151 -8.07 15.72 12.67
CA LEU A 151 -9.00 16.00 11.57
C LEU A 151 -9.82 17.27 11.82
N THR A 152 -10.26 17.51 13.07
CA THR A 152 -11.00 18.72 13.41
C THR A 152 -10.20 19.97 13.11
N GLN A 153 -8.92 19.99 13.49
CA GLN A 153 -8.05 21.12 13.18
C GLN A 153 -7.84 21.31 11.68
N VAL A 154 -7.70 20.20 10.91
CA VAL A 154 -7.63 20.27 9.44
C VAL A 154 -8.90 20.90 8.85
N ARG A 155 -10.07 20.56 9.39
CA ARG A 155 -11.36 21.13 8.93
C ARG A 155 -11.53 22.61 9.23
N MET A 156 -10.84 23.14 10.24
CA MET A 156 -10.85 24.56 10.61
C MET A 156 -9.92 25.41 9.74
N LEU A 157 -9.11 24.79 8.87
CA LEU A 157 -8.19 25.51 8.01
C LEU A 157 -8.94 26.26 6.91
N ASP A 158 -8.60 27.53 6.75
CA ASP A 158 -9.03 28.31 5.60
C ASP A 158 -8.17 27.94 4.37
N MET A 159 -8.78 27.28 3.39
CA MET A 159 -8.09 26.83 2.19
C MET A 159 -7.62 27.98 1.31
N TYR A 160 -8.26 29.14 1.37
CA TYR A 160 -7.85 30.34 0.64
C TYR A 160 -6.59 30.93 1.25
N GLU A 161 -6.57 31.12 2.56
CA GLU A 161 -5.38 31.61 3.27
C GLU A 161 -4.20 30.62 3.09
N LEU A 162 -4.46 29.30 3.17
CA LEU A 162 -3.46 28.29 2.91
C LEU A 162 -2.84 28.40 1.52
N SER A 163 -3.65 28.65 0.49
CA SER A 163 -3.16 28.74 -0.90
C SER A 163 -2.20 29.92 -1.13
N ARG A 164 -2.22 30.92 -0.25
CA ARG A 164 -1.35 32.11 -0.31
C ARG A 164 -0.05 31.93 0.47
N MET A 165 0.07 30.87 1.26
CA MET A 165 1.27 30.62 2.04
C MET A 165 2.40 30.08 1.18
N GLU A 166 3.58 30.66 1.33
CA GLU A 166 4.79 30.19 0.64
C GLU A 166 5.04 28.69 0.86
N GLY A 167 5.32 27.96 -0.21
CA GLY A 167 5.61 26.52 -0.18
C GLY A 167 4.38 25.61 -0.06
N ILE A 168 3.16 26.17 -0.06
CA ILE A 168 1.91 25.42 -0.16
C ILE A 168 1.40 25.59 -1.60
N GLY A 169 1.52 24.53 -2.39
CA GLY A 169 1.04 24.50 -3.79
C GLY A 169 -0.35 23.88 -3.91
N ASP A 170 -0.93 24.01 -5.11
CA ASP A 170 -2.27 23.52 -5.45
C ASP A 170 -2.47 22.04 -5.10
N LYS A 171 -1.47 21.19 -5.31
CA LYS A 171 -1.52 19.76 -4.97
C LYS A 171 -1.81 19.52 -3.48
N THR A 172 -1.21 20.31 -2.59
CA THR A 172 -1.46 20.22 -1.14
C THR A 172 -2.90 20.63 -0.82
N ILE A 173 -3.38 21.70 -1.43
CA ILE A 173 -4.75 22.21 -1.25
C ILE A 173 -5.77 21.17 -1.76
N GLU A 174 -5.54 20.59 -2.93
CA GLU A 174 -6.41 19.54 -3.48
C GLU A 174 -6.45 18.30 -2.59
N GLU A 175 -5.31 17.85 -2.08
CA GLU A 175 -5.22 16.73 -1.15
C GLU A 175 -6.03 16.99 0.13
N LEU A 176 -5.88 18.16 0.73
CA LEU A 176 -6.63 18.56 1.93
C LEU A 176 -8.15 18.64 1.67
N LYS A 177 -8.56 19.23 0.54
CA LYS A 177 -9.98 19.25 0.12
C LYS A 177 -10.54 17.85 -0.02
N TYR A 178 -9.75 16.92 -0.60
CA TYR A 178 -10.16 15.53 -0.76
C TYR A 178 -10.29 14.82 0.60
N VAL A 179 -9.33 14.99 1.49
CA VAL A 179 -9.40 14.47 2.87
C VAL A 179 -10.67 14.94 3.56
N MET A 180 -10.97 16.23 3.54
CA MET A 180 -12.18 16.77 4.17
C MET A 180 -13.47 16.21 3.56
N LYS A 181 -13.46 15.88 2.26
CA LYS A 181 -14.60 15.25 1.57
C LYS A 181 -14.80 13.80 2.00
N VAL A 182 -13.73 13.03 2.13
CA VAL A 182 -13.76 11.58 2.39
C VAL A 182 -13.97 11.27 3.87
N TRP A 183 -13.41 12.07 4.75
CA TRP A 183 -13.47 11.90 6.20
C TRP A 183 -14.67 12.64 6.85
N LYS A 184 -15.78 12.76 6.16
CA LYS A 184 -17.01 13.37 6.70
C LYS A 184 -17.63 12.57 7.84
#